data_3cd7360b68f9eb52573dd6bfb131b771
#
_entry.id   3cd7360b68f9eb52573dd6bfb131b771
#
_cell.length_a   1.000
_cell.length_b   1.000
_cell.length_c   1.000
_cell.angle_alpha   90.00
_cell.angle_beta   90.00
_cell.angle_gamma   90.00
#
_symmetry.space_group_name_H-M   'P 1'
#
loop_
_entity.id
_entity.type
_entity.pdbx_description
1 polymer ?
#
loop_
_entity_poly.entity_id
_entity_poly.type
_entity_poly.pdbx_seq_one_letter_code
_entity_poly.pdbx_strand_id
1 'polypeptide(L)'
;MHRKAVLLEGAKMKNAQETDQWVWVVVQDPGGREQFLGQHDKLENVSYIPVFRSKEEAQQCLLNMVRRKNCKYEVQAIVFEDLAKDAAANGFMIFLLNENGEILQRIKP
;
A
#
# COMPACT_ATOMS: atom_id res chain seq x y z
N MET A 1 -9.80 -4.36 13.95
CA MET A 1 -9.44 -4.10 14.04
C MET A 1 -9.60 -4.16 13.78
N HIS A 2 -9.20 -4.48 13.40
CA HIS A 2 -8.91 -4.47 13.58
C HIS A 2 -8.74 -4.80 13.23
N ARG A 3 -8.20 -5.23 13.19
CA ARG A 3 -7.70 -5.18 13.26
C ARG A 3 -7.38 -5.57 12.98
N LYS A 4 -7.11 -5.96 13.05
CA LYS A 4 -6.61 -5.88 13.15
C LYS A 4 -6.18 -6.19 12.80
N ALA A 5 -5.92 -6.58 13.16
CA ALA A 5 -5.26 -6.33 13.12
C ALA A 5 -4.95 -6.75 12.97
N VAL A 6 -4.72 -6.96 13.17
CA VAL A 6 -4.14 -6.76 13.13
C VAL A 6 -3.77 -7.04 13.22
N LEU A 7 -3.42 -7.21 13.55
CA LEU A 7 -2.89 -6.93 13.83
C LEU A 7 -2.93 -7.12 14.09
N LEU A 8 -2.98 -7.27 14.63
CA LEU A 8 -2.86 -6.83 15.13
C LEU A 8 -3.29 -6.98 15.52
N GLU A 9 -3.36 -7.29 16.20
CA GLU A 9 -3.49 -6.93 16.75
C GLU A 9 -3.65 -6.72 17.04
N GLY A 10 -3.84 -7.19 17.59
CA GLY A 10 -3.64 -6.59 18.23
C GLY A 10 -3.70 -6.14 18.62
N ALA A 11 -3.63 -6.18 19.15
CA ALA A 11 -3.39 -5.32 19.65
C ALA A 11 -3.49 -4.81 20.04
N LYS A 12 -3.35 -4.62 20.41
CA LYS A 12 -3.20 -3.86 20.95
C LYS A 12 -3.09 -3.05 20.98
N MET A 13 -3.12 -2.83 21.38
CA MET A 13 -2.86 -1.88 21.59
C MET A 13 -2.52 -1.49 21.54
N LYS A 14 -2.42 -1.35 21.50
CA LYS A 14 -1.94 -0.81 21.62
C LYS A 14 -1.70 -0.03 21.48
N ASN A 15 -2.67 -0.56 21.23
CA ASN A 15 -1.60 0.37 21.46
C ASN A 15 -1.49 1.45 20.37
N ALA A 16 -1.23 2.69 20.72
CA ALA A 16 -1.20 3.84 19.81
C ALA A 16 -0.20 3.64 18.66
N GLN A 17 0.84 2.89 18.90
CA GLN A 17 1.89 2.67 17.89
C GLN A 17 1.39 1.94 16.67
N GLU A 18 0.37 1.12 16.82
CA GLU A 18 -0.15 0.38 15.68
C GLU A 18 -0.89 1.28 14.71
N THR A 19 -1.55 2.32 15.24
CA THR A 19 -2.27 3.26 14.36
C THR A 19 -1.32 4.23 13.66
N ASP A 20 -0.09 4.37 14.18
CA ASP A 20 0.90 5.27 13.60
C ASP A 20 1.91 4.53 12.73
N GLN A 21 1.62 3.29 12.39
CA GLN A 21 2.51 2.50 11.58
C GLN A 21 2.65 3.09 10.18
N TRP A 22 3.89 3.24 9.75
CA TRP A 22 4.18 3.77 8.41
C TRP A 22 4.44 2.64 7.44
N VAL A 23 3.98 2.83 6.21
CA VAL A 23 4.27 1.95 5.09
C VAL A 23 4.71 2.79 3.92
N TRP A 24 5.29 2.15 2.92
CA TRP A 24 5.75 2.84 1.71
C TRP A 24 4.83 2.50 0.55
N VAL A 25 4.47 3.51 -0.23
CA VAL A 25 3.57 3.39 -1.38
C VAL A 25 4.20 4.07 -2.58
N VAL A 26 3.66 3.80 -3.75
CA VAL A 26 4.03 4.51 -4.97
C VAL A 26 2.92 5.50 -5.30
N VAL A 27 3.31 6.76 -5.46
CA VAL A 27 2.39 7.84 -5.80
C VAL A 27 2.60 8.21 -7.27
N GLN A 28 1.52 8.28 -8.02
CA GLN A 28 1.53 8.71 -9.42
C GLN A 28 1.27 10.20 -9.48
N ASP A 29 2.06 10.90 -10.29
CA ASP A 29 1.94 12.36 -10.53
C ASP A 29 2.01 13.18 -9.24
N PRO A 30 3.08 13.02 -8.45
CA PRO A 30 3.21 13.77 -7.20
C PRO A 30 3.22 15.28 -7.47
N GLY A 31 2.51 16.03 -6.62
CA GLY A 31 2.39 17.47 -6.76
C GLY A 31 1.36 17.93 -7.76
N GLY A 32 0.75 17.01 -8.51
CA GLY A 32 -0.31 17.34 -9.46
C GLY A 32 -1.59 16.62 -9.05
N ARG A 33 -2.14 15.83 -9.96
CA ARG A 33 -3.28 14.96 -9.64
C ARG A 33 -2.77 13.68 -9.01
N GLU A 34 -2.30 13.80 -7.79
CA GLU A 34 -1.72 12.66 -7.09
C GLU A 34 -2.73 11.56 -6.86
N GLN A 35 -2.28 10.33 -7.08
CA GLN A 35 -3.06 9.18 -6.69
C GLN A 35 -2.10 8.02 -6.40
N PHE A 36 -2.55 7.11 -5.56
CA PHE A 36 -1.74 5.91 -5.31
C PHE A 36 -1.73 5.04 -6.54
N LEU A 37 -0.57 4.46 -6.84
CA LEU A 37 -0.49 3.49 -7.93
C LEU A 37 -1.25 2.24 -7.51
N GLY A 38 -2.30 1.91 -8.26
CA GLY A 38 -3.07 0.70 -8.05
C GLY A 38 -2.69 -0.35 -9.07
N GLN A 39 -2.90 -1.60 -8.70
CA GLN A 39 -2.68 -2.74 -9.56
C GLN A 39 -3.92 -3.62 -9.54
N HIS A 40 -4.06 -4.50 -10.52
CA HIS A 40 -5.19 -5.41 -10.58
C HIS A 40 -4.68 -6.85 -10.57
N ASP A 41 -5.22 -7.65 -9.65
CA ASP A 41 -4.93 -9.08 -9.58
C ASP A 41 -5.99 -9.82 -10.39
N LYS A 42 -5.58 -10.37 -11.53
CA LYS A 42 -6.51 -11.03 -12.44
C LYS A 42 -7.05 -12.34 -11.89
N LEU A 43 -6.26 -13.03 -11.09
CA LEU A 43 -6.66 -14.31 -10.54
C LEU A 43 -7.83 -14.17 -9.56
N GLU A 44 -7.77 -13.16 -8.71
CA GLU A 44 -8.79 -12.93 -7.71
C GLU A 44 -9.74 -11.82 -8.09
N ASN A 45 -9.48 -11.16 -9.22
CA ASN A 45 -10.30 -10.07 -9.73
C ASN A 45 -10.50 -8.97 -8.70
N VAL A 46 -9.39 -8.54 -8.10
CA VAL A 46 -9.41 -7.44 -7.13
C VAL A 46 -8.39 -6.39 -7.53
N SER A 47 -8.73 -5.15 -7.22
CA SER A 47 -7.80 -4.04 -7.36
C SER A 47 -7.16 -3.81 -6.01
N TYR A 48 -5.86 -3.52 -5.99
CA TYR A 48 -5.13 -3.34 -4.75
C TYR A 48 -4.11 -2.24 -4.88
N ILE A 49 -3.77 -1.67 -3.72
CA ILE A 49 -2.67 -0.71 -3.61
C ILE A 49 -1.49 -1.46 -3.02
N PRO A 50 -0.36 -1.56 -3.74
CA PRO A 50 0.82 -2.21 -3.19
C PRO A 50 1.46 -1.34 -2.12
N VAL A 51 1.85 -1.97 -1.00
CA VAL A 51 2.61 -1.31 0.05
C VAL A 51 3.86 -2.12 0.32
N PHE A 52 4.85 -1.46 0.90
CA PHE A 52 6.18 -2.04 1.13
C PHE A 52 6.66 -1.68 2.52
N ARG A 53 7.55 -2.52 3.05
CA ARG A 53 8.11 -2.32 4.38
C ARG A 53 9.23 -1.29 4.40
N SER A 54 9.85 -1.05 3.24
CA SER A 54 10.95 -0.10 3.16
C SER A 54 10.90 0.63 1.83
N LYS A 55 11.56 1.80 1.81
CA LYS A 55 11.67 2.59 0.59
C LYS A 55 12.41 1.81 -0.50
N GLU A 56 13.46 1.09 -0.11
CA GLU A 56 14.27 0.34 -1.06
C GLU A 56 13.47 -0.77 -1.75
N GLU A 57 12.67 -1.49 -0.97
CA GLU A 57 11.81 -2.52 -1.57
C GLU A 57 10.83 -1.93 -2.56
N ALA A 58 10.24 -0.79 -2.21
CA ALA A 58 9.28 -0.12 -3.09
C ALA A 58 9.96 0.35 -4.37
N GLN A 59 11.14 0.95 -4.26
CA GLN A 59 11.86 1.43 -5.43
C GLN A 59 12.28 0.29 -6.35
N GLN A 60 12.74 -0.80 -5.77
CA GLN A 60 13.14 -1.97 -6.56
C GLN A 60 11.94 -2.58 -7.28
N CYS A 61 10.82 -2.72 -6.57
CA CYS A 61 9.62 -3.28 -7.18
C CYS A 61 9.07 -2.39 -8.28
N LEU A 62 9.16 -1.07 -8.10
CA LEU A 62 8.66 -0.10 -9.09
C LEU A 62 9.30 -0.31 -10.46
N LEU A 63 10.56 -0.74 -10.51
CA LEU A 63 11.23 -0.98 -11.78
C LEU A 63 10.54 -2.07 -12.60
N ASN A 64 9.79 -2.95 -11.95
CA ASN A 64 9.13 -4.08 -12.60
C ASN A 64 7.61 -3.91 -12.70
N MET A 65 7.09 -2.77 -12.27
CA MET A 65 5.64 -2.53 -12.33
C MET A 65 5.22 -1.93 -13.65
N VAL A 66 3.95 -2.16 -14.01
CA VAL A 66 3.36 -1.52 -15.17
C VAL A 66 3.22 -0.03 -14.88
N ARG A 67 3.80 0.81 -15.74
CA ARG A 67 3.78 2.25 -15.56
C ARG A 67 3.34 2.91 -16.86
N ARG A 68 2.64 4.03 -16.72
CA ARG A 68 2.20 4.81 -17.87
C ARG A 68 3.32 5.73 -18.32
N LYS A 69 3.45 5.89 -19.65
CA LYS A 69 4.32 6.92 -20.20
C LYS A 69 3.79 8.30 -19.80
N ASN A 70 4.69 9.24 -19.66
CA ASN A 70 4.36 10.65 -19.35
C ASN A 70 3.77 10.84 -17.95
N CYS A 71 3.81 9.82 -17.11
CA CYS A 71 3.45 9.95 -15.71
C CYS A 71 4.71 9.85 -14.87
N LYS A 72 4.72 10.59 -13.78
CA LYS A 72 5.81 10.53 -12.81
C LYS A 72 5.39 9.62 -11.67
N TYR A 73 6.36 8.96 -11.08
CA TYR A 73 6.12 8.05 -9.97
C TYR A 73 7.12 8.33 -8.87
N GLU A 74 6.64 8.34 -7.63
CA GLU A 74 7.50 8.59 -6.49
C GLU A 74 7.11 7.68 -5.34
N VAL A 75 8.12 7.13 -4.66
CA VAL A 75 7.91 6.31 -3.47
C VAL A 75 7.80 7.25 -2.27
N GLN A 76 6.72 7.12 -1.52
CA GLN A 76 6.45 7.96 -0.36
C GLN A 76 6.01 7.12 0.83
N ALA A 77 6.33 7.60 2.02
CA ALA A 77 5.84 6.99 3.25
C ALA A 77 4.46 7.56 3.57
N ILE A 78 3.58 6.71 4.09
CA ILE A 78 2.25 7.12 4.51
C ILE A 78 1.88 6.36 5.78
N VAL A 79 1.11 6.99 6.64
CA VAL A 79 0.55 6.30 7.80
C VAL A 79 -0.48 5.29 7.30
N PHE A 80 -0.34 4.05 7.75
CA PHE A 80 -1.19 2.96 7.25
C PHE A 80 -2.68 3.26 7.42
N GLU A 81 -3.06 3.84 8.56
CA GLU A 81 -4.46 4.13 8.81
C GLU A 81 -5.06 5.09 7.78
N ASP A 82 -4.28 6.09 7.37
CA ASP A 82 -4.75 7.04 6.34
C ASP A 82 -4.92 6.34 5.01
N LEU A 83 -3.97 5.48 4.65
CA LEU A 83 -4.07 4.70 3.43
C LEU A 83 -5.28 3.78 3.47
N ALA A 84 -5.53 3.13 4.60
CA ALA A 84 -6.63 2.20 4.74
C ALA A 84 -7.98 2.89 4.54
N LYS A 85 -8.13 4.11 5.04
CA LYS A 85 -9.36 4.87 4.84
C LYS A 85 -9.59 5.18 3.37
N ASP A 86 -8.53 5.60 2.68
CA ASP A 86 -8.63 5.93 1.27
C ASP A 86 -8.93 4.68 0.44
N ALA A 87 -8.24 3.58 0.73
CA ALA A 87 -8.46 2.33 0.01
C ALA A 87 -9.88 1.81 0.20
N ALA A 88 -10.39 1.86 1.43
CA ALA A 88 -11.75 1.41 1.72
C ALA A 88 -12.77 2.25 0.97
N ALA A 89 -12.58 3.56 0.94
CA ALA A 89 -13.50 4.47 0.26
C ALA A 89 -13.56 4.21 -1.24
N ASN A 90 -12.50 3.68 -1.83
CA ASN A 90 -12.39 3.48 -3.27
C ASN A 90 -12.46 2.00 -3.69
N GLY A 91 -12.73 1.11 -2.75
CA GLY A 91 -12.91 -0.31 -3.08
C GLY A 91 -11.63 -1.06 -3.38
N PHE A 92 -10.50 -0.61 -2.83
CA PHE A 92 -9.21 -1.25 -3.04
C PHE A 92 -8.81 -2.09 -1.84
N MET A 93 -8.19 -3.25 -2.14
CA MET A 93 -7.43 -3.99 -1.13
C MET A 93 -6.07 -3.33 -0.93
N ILE A 94 -5.36 -3.73 0.11
CA ILE A 94 -3.98 -3.34 0.32
C ILE A 94 -3.16 -4.62 0.38
N PHE A 95 -2.17 -4.75 -0.51
CA PHE A 95 -1.30 -5.93 -0.53
C PHE A 95 0.12 -5.51 -0.15
N LEU A 96 0.66 -6.19 0.85
CA LEU A 96 2.07 -6.00 1.20
C LEU A 96 2.90 -6.85 0.25
N LEU A 97 3.79 -6.20 -0.49
CA LEU A 97 4.67 -6.86 -1.46
C LEU A 97 6.11 -6.77 -1.00
N ASN A 98 6.94 -7.66 -1.52
CA ASN A 98 8.39 -7.53 -1.38
C ASN A 98 8.96 -6.85 -2.63
N GLU A 99 10.30 -6.76 -2.69
CA GLU A 99 10.98 -6.07 -3.80
C GLU A 99 10.77 -6.73 -5.15
N ASN A 100 10.38 -8.00 -5.16
CA ASN A 100 10.11 -8.73 -6.40
C ASN A 100 8.64 -8.72 -6.80
N GLY A 101 7.81 -8.01 -6.04
CA GLY A 101 6.38 -7.95 -6.32
C GLY A 101 5.59 -9.14 -5.81
N GLU A 102 6.21 -9.99 -5.01
CA GLU A 102 5.51 -11.13 -4.43
C GLU A 102 4.62 -10.66 -3.28
N ILE A 103 3.42 -11.21 -3.21
CA ILE A 103 2.45 -10.83 -2.19
C ILE A 103 2.80 -11.53 -0.88
N LEU A 104 3.14 -10.74 0.13
CA LEU A 104 3.46 -11.24 1.46
C LEU A 104 2.21 -11.29 2.34
N GLN A 105 1.29 -10.37 2.15
CA GLN A 105 0.08 -10.28 2.96
C GLN A 105 -0.99 -9.53 2.19
N ARG A 106 -2.22 -10.03 2.29
CA ARG A 106 -3.40 -9.35 1.75
C ARG A 106 -4.16 -8.74 2.90
N ILE A 107 -4.45 -7.45 2.79
CA ILE A 107 -5.10 -6.70 3.86
C ILE A 107 -6.38 -6.09 3.32
N LYS A 108 -7.49 -6.39 3.98
CA LYS A 108 -8.76 -5.75 3.66
C LYS A 108 -8.90 -4.52 4.54
N PRO A 109 -8.93 -3.32 3.93
CA PRO A 109 -9.00 -2.09 4.71
C PRO A 109 -10.35 -1.87 5.38
#